data_0b09899acf92fab70e26169db69ba35e
#
_entry.id   0b09899acf92fab70e26169db69ba35e
#
_cell.length_a   1.000
_cell.length_b   1.000
_cell.length_c   1.000
_cell.angle_alpha   90.00
_cell.angle_beta   90.00
_cell.angle_gamma   90.00
#
_symmetry.space_group_name_H-M   'P 1'
#
loop_
_entity.id
_entity.type
_entity.pdbx_description
1 polymer ?
#
loop_
_entity_poly.entity_id
_entity_poly.type
_entity_poly.pdbx_seq_one_letter_code
_entity_poly.pdbx_strand_id
1 'polypeptide(L)'
;MITSVSGTLVSASPLAAVIETGGLGYEIHIPVTTAERLPSPGQPAKLHTLAVYREDSATLYGFATEEERDFFRLLVEKVTGVGPKMALSVLSKLSLASLKGAIIAGDVGLLGKCPGIGKKTAERLVMELRDKLNPADLGHVAPGKGEAPAGTLPAGENKIRDAVLALTALGYKAADADKAVRQAWVALGASASTEALIKKALG
;
A
#
# COMPACT_ATOMS: atom_id res chain seq x y z
N MET A 1 -13.43 6.34 11.02
CA MET A 1 -12.80 6.27 9.66
C MET A 1 -13.10 4.90 9.08
N ILE A 2 -13.55 4.81 7.80
CA ILE A 2 -13.88 3.53 7.15
C ILE A 2 -12.63 3.03 6.44
N THR A 3 -12.03 1.95 6.94
CA THR A 3 -10.74 1.40 6.45
C THR A 3 -10.90 0.22 5.49
N SER A 4 -12.06 -0.42 5.51
CA SER A 4 -12.44 -1.46 4.56
C SER A 4 -13.96 -1.57 4.47
N VAL A 5 -14.46 -2.02 3.32
CA VAL A 5 -15.85 -2.40 3.10
C VAL A 5 -15.86 -3.80 2.53
N SER A 6 -16.64 -4.69 3.17
CA SER A 6 -16.82 -6.09 2.75
C SER A 6 -18.31 -6.41 2.70
N GLY A 7 -18.79 -6.94 1.59
CA GLY A 7 -20.20 -7.23 1.37
C GLY A 7 -20.44 -7.80 -0.02
N THR A 8 -21.64 -7.63 -0.53
CA THR A 8 -22.03 -8.04 -1.89
C THR A 8 -21.76 -6.91 -2.88
N LEU A 9 -21.05 -7.20 -3.97
CA LEU A 9 -20.88 -6.24 -5.06
C LEU A 9 -22.22 -6.08 -5.80
N VAL A 10 -22.81 -4.91 -5.69
CA VAL A 10 -24.09 -4.58 -6.36
C VAL A 10 -23.85 -4.16 -7.81
N SER A 11 -22.87 -3.29 -8.00
CA SER A 11 -22.50 -2.80 -9.34
C SER A 11 -21.03 -2.41 -9.37
N ALA A 12 -20.42 -2.48 -10.55
CA ALA A 12 -19.07 -2.02 -10.81
C ALA A 12 -19.01 -1.30 -12.17
N SER A 13 -18.28 -0.21 -12.18
CA SER A 13 -17.86 0.53 -13.37
C SER A 13 -16.33 0.70 -13.33
N PRO A 14 -15.68 1.19 -14.39
CA PRO A 14 -14.22 1.35 -14.40
C PRO A 14 -13.66 2.23 -13.27
N LEU A 15 -14.47 3.13 -12.73
CA LEU A 15 -14.01 4.12 -11.72
C LEU A 15 -14.84 4.13 -10.43
N ALA A 16 -15.86 3.27 -10.31
CA ALA A 16 -16.68 3.19 -9.11
C ALA A 16 -17.25 1.78 -8.91
N ALA A 17 -17.44 1.38 -7.67
CA ALA A 17 -18.11 0.16 -7.27
C ALA A 17 -19.10 0.46 -6.15
N VAL A 18 -20.23 -0.27 -6.13
CA VAL A 18 -21.18 -0.23 -5.02
C VAL A 18 -21.13 -1.58 -4.31
N ILE A 19 -20.79 -1.56 -3.02
CA ILE A 19 -20.80 -2.73 -2.14
C ILE A 19 -21.89 -2.54 -1.11
N GLU A 20 -22.82 -3.51 -1.04
CA GLU A 20 -23.86 -3.56 -0.03
C GLU A 20 -23.43 -4.41 1.17
N THR A 21 -23.58 -3.85 2.36
CA THR A 21 -23.34 -4.54 3.62
C THR A 21 -24.34 -4.06 4.68
N GLY A 22 -24.99 -5.00 5.36
CA GLY A 22 -25.97 -4.67 6.40
C GLY A 22 -27.15 -3.82 5.92
N GLY A 23 -27.54 -3.94 4.65
CA GLY A 23 -28.63 -3.14 4.06
C GLY A 23 -28.23 -1.72 3.64
N LEU A 24 -26.94 -1.38 3.70
CA LEU A 24 -26.40 -0.09 3.27
C LEU A 24 -25.51 -0.28 2.03
N GLY A 25 -25.77 0.49 0.97
CA GLY A 25 -24.94 0.53 -0.22
C GLY A 25 -23.86 1.62 -0.11
N TYR A 26 -22.60 1.22 -0.21
CA TYR A 26 -21.45 2.12 -0.23
C TYR A 26 -20.97 2.33 -1.65
N GLU A 27 -21.05 3.55 -2.16
CA GLU A 27 -20.41 3.94 -3.41
C GLU A 27 -18.95 4.27 -3.15
N ILE A 28 -18.05 3.58 -3.86
CA ILE A 28 -16.61 3.64 -3.63
C ILE A 28 -15.93 3.95 -4.95
N HIS A 29 -15.19 5.05 -5.01
CA HIS A 29 -14.35 5.37 -6.17
C HIS A 29 -13.11 4.48 -6.19
N ILE A 30 -12.85 3.82 -7.31
CA ILE A 30 -11.76 2.85 -7.47
C ILE A 30 -10.91 3.17 -8.69
N PRO A 31 -9.62 2.82 -8.72
CA PRO A 31 -8.84 2.85 -9.95
C PRO A 31 -9.24 1.69 -10.88
N VAL A 32 -8.98 1.86 -12.18
CA VAL A 32 -9.27 0.83 -13.20
C VAL A 32 -8.60 -0.51 -12.85
N THR A 33 -7.39 -0.47 -12.35
CA THR A 33 -6.64 -1.66 -11.89
C THR A 33 -7.34 -2.44 -10.77
N THR A 34 -8.11 -1.77 -9.92
CA THR A 34 -8.96 -2.40 -8.90
C THR A 34 -10.24 -2.94 -9.54
N ALA A 35 -10.87 -2.18 -10.46
CA ALA A 35 -12.09 -2.61 -11.14
C ALA A 35 -11.89 -3.93 -11.90
N GLU A 36 -10.73 -4.10 -12.55
CA GLU A 36 -10.36 -5.33 -13.28
C GLU A 36 -10.23 -6.58 -12.38
N ARG A 37 -10.06 -6.39 -11.08
CA ARG A 37 -9.93 -7.48 -10.07
C ARG A 37 -11.22 -7.77 -9.32
N LEU A 38 -12.27 -6.96 -9.52
CA LEU A 38 -13.55 -7.19 -8.88
C LEU A 38 -14.25 -8.41 -9.48
N PRO A 39 -15.00 -9.17 -8.65
CA PRO A 39 -15.84 -10.25 -9.15
C PRO A 39 -17.04 -9.69 -9.91
N SER A 40 -17.86 -10.58 -10.47
CA SER A 40 -19.14 -10.19 -11.09
C SER A 40 -20.13 -9.65 -10.04
N PRO A 41 -21.02 -8.72 -10.41
CA PRO A 41 -22.10 -8.28 -9.53
C PRO A 41 -22.89 -9.47 -8.94
N GLY A 42 -23.30 -9.32 -7.68
CA GLY A 42 -23.93 -10.38 -6.88
C GLY A 42 -22.96 -11.25 -6.09
N GLN A 43 -21.66 -11.13 -6.32
CA GLN A 43 -20.64 -11.90 -5.60
C GLN A 43 -20.06 -11.13 -4.42
N PRO A 44 -19.50 -11.83 -3.39
CA PRO A 44 -18.83 -11.17 -2.28
C PRO A 44 -17.57 -10.45 -2.75
N ALA A 45 -17.41 -9.22 -2.29
CA ALA A 45 -16.23 -8.39 -2.56
C ALA A 45 -15.75 -7.68 -1.29
N LYS A 46 -14.46 -7.40 -1.24
CA LYS A 46 -13.83 -6.60 -0.19
C LYS A 46 -12.90 -5.58 -0.82
N LEU A 47 -13.02 -4.33 -0.39
CA LEU A 47 -12.11 -3.25 -0.76
C LEU A 47 -11.48 -2.64 0.49
N HIS A 48 -10.20 -2.30 0.41
CA HIS A 48 -9.49 -1.50 1.41
C HIS A 48 -9.76 -0.04 1.10
N THR A 49 -10.29 0.72 2.06
CA THR A 49 -10.84 2.03 1.78
C THR A 49 -10.10 3.16 2.51
N LEU A 50 -10.14 4.34 1.90
CA LEU A 50 -9.77 5.61 2.49
C LEU A 50 -10.93 6.57 2.34
N ALA A 51 -11.44 7.09 3.46
CA ALA A 51 -12.46 8.14 3.46
C ALA A 51 -11.77 9.52 3.45
N VAL A 52 -12.13 10.35 2.48
CA VAL A 52 -11.71 11.75 2.40
C VAL A 52 -12.91 12.63 2.70
N TYR A 53 -12.80 13.39 3.78
CA TYR A 53 -13.85 14.33 4.23
C TYR A 53 -13.46 15.74 3.83
N ARG A 54 -14.43 16.48 3.30
CA ARG A 54 -14.37 17.92 3.01
C ARG A 54 -15.56 18.59 3.68
N GLU A 55 -15.60 19.91 3.66
CA GLU A 55 -16.71 20.67 4.26
C GLU A 55 -18.08 20.29 3.66
N ASP A 56 -18.12 19.99 2.36
CA ASP A 56 -19.33 19.72 1.58
C ASP A 56 -19.49 18.29 1.11
N SER A 57 -18.53 17.39 1.40
CA SER A 57 -18.55 16.04 0.86
C SER A 57 -17.77 15.03 1.70
N ALA A 58 -18.26 13.79 1.67
CA ALA A 58 -17.55 12.61 2.18
C ALA A 58 -17.41 11.61 1.04
N THR A 59 -16.18 11.33 0.63
CA THR A 59 -15.90 10.46 -0.52
C THR A 59 -15.11 9.25 -0.06
N LEU A 60 -15.54 8.06 -0.49
CA LEU A 60 -14.83 6.80 -0.24
C LEU A 60 -13.99 6.43 -1.48
N TYR A 61 -12.72 6.13 -1.25
CA TYR A 61 -11.80 5.59 -2.25
C TYR A 61 -11.44 4.17 -1.86
N GLY A 62 -11.45 3.22 -2.81
CA GLY A 62 -11.23 1.80 -2.56
C GLY A 62 -10.18 1.17 -3.46
N PHE A 63 -9.50 0.18 -2.91
CA PHE A 63 -8.35 -0.48 -3.52
C PHE A 63 -8.41 -1.99 -3.26
N ALA A 64 -7.82 -2.78 -4.14
CA ALA A 64 -7.76 -4.23 -4.00
C ALA A 64 -6.85 -4.66 -2.85
N THR A 65 -5.83 -3.86 -2.52
CA THR A 65 -4.86 -4.15 -1.46
C THR A 65 -4.69 -2.98 -0.50
N GLU A 66 -4.22 -3.28 0.73
CA GLU A 66 -3.86 -2.25 1.72
C GLU A 66 -2.71 -1.37 1.22
N GLU A 67 -1.77 -1.97 0.51
CA GLU A 67 -0.60 -1.28 -0.01
C GLU A 67 -0.98 -0.22 -1.06
N GLU A 68 -1.93 -0.54 -1.95
CA GLU A 68 -2.48 0.42 -2.91
C GLU A 68 -3.20 1.58 -2.21
N ARG A 69 -4.00 1.29 -1.17
CA ARG A 69 -4.66 2.30 -0.34
C ARG A 69 -3.65 3.22 0.34
N ASP A 70 -2.60 2.66 0.94
CA ASP A 70 -1.60 3.43 1.68
C ASP A 70 -0.73 4.26 0.74
N PHE A 71 -0.44 3.74 -0.45
CA PHE A 71 0.22 4.50 -1.49
C PHE A 71 -0.65 5.66 -2.02
N PHE A 72 -1.95 5.43 -2.23
CA PHE A 72 -2.88 6.50 -2.57
C PHE A 72 -2.91 7.59 -1.49
N ARG A 73 -2.96 7.19 -0.21
CA ARG A 73 -2.87 8.14 0.91
C ARG A 73 -1.58 8.95 0.85
N LEU A 74 -0.45 8.28 0.62
CA LEU A 74 0.86 8.93 0.50
C LEU A 74 0.88 9.97 -0.63
N LEU A 75 0.30 9.64 -1.79
CA LEU A 75 0.17 10.58 -2.92
C LEU A 75 -0.63 11.83 -2.52
N VAL A 76 -1.81 11.64 -1.92
CA VAL A 76 -2.74 12.74 -1.61
C VAL A 76 -2.24 13.62 -0.46
N GLU A 77 -1.60 13.02 0.56
CA GLU A 77 -1.14 13.76 1.74
C GLU A 77 0.23 14.40 1.58
N LYS A 78 1.11 13.80 0.77
CA LYS A 78 2.52 14.20 0.74
C LYS A 78 2.94 14.90 -0.54
N VAL A 79 2.17 14.76 -1.64
CA VAL A 79 2.58 15.35 -2.91
C VAL A 79 1.75 16.59 -3.20
N THR A 80 2.40 17.75 -3.12
CA THR A 80 1.76 19.03 -3.38
C THR A 80 1.20 19.11 -4.81
N GLY A 81 -0.10 19.39 -4.91
CA GLY A 81 -0.82 19.49 -6.17
C GLY A 81 -1.35 18.15 -6.72
N VAL A 82 -1.19 17.05 -5.98
CA VAL A 82 -1.82 15.77 -6.31
C VAL A 82 -3.04 15.55 -5.42
N GLY A 83 -4.22 15.75 -5.99
CA GLY A 83 -5.49 15.47 -5.32
C GLY A 83 -5.99 14.04 -5.59
N PRO A 84 -7.08 13.62 -4.92
CA PRO A 84 -7.61 12.25 -5.04
C PRO A 84 -7.91 11.82 -6.48
N LYS A 85 -8.49 12.68 -7.31
CA LYS A 85 -8.79 12.36 -8.72
C LYS A 85 -7.52 12.05 -9.52
N MET A 86 -6.46 12.84 -9.30
CA MET A 86 -5.18 12.64 -9.96
C MET A 86 -4.49 11.37 -9.46
N ALA A 87 -4.51 11.11 -8.16
CA ALA A 87 -3.96 9.89 -7.56
C ALA A 87 -4.66 8.62 -8.09
N LEU A 88 -6.00 8.64 -8.23
CA LEU A 88 -6.73 7.55 -8.89
C LEU A 88 -6.31 7.34 -10.36
N SER A 89 -6.13 8.44 -11.09
CA SER A 89 -5.70 8.39 -12.50
C SER A 89 -4.33 7.74 -12.66
N VAL A 90 -3.41 8.04 -11.76
CA VAL A 90 -2.07 7.43 -11.72
C VAL A 90 -2.14 5.94 -11.45
N LEU A 91 -2.89 5.52 -10.42
CA LEU A 91 -3.08 4.11 -10.05
C LEU A 91 -3.92 3.33 -11.07
N SER A 92 -4.70 4.02 -11.90
CA SER A 92 -5.42 3.41 -13.02
C SER A 92 -4.53 3.14 -14.23
N LYS A 93 -3.43 3.89 -14.39
CA LYS A 93 -2.55 3.80 -15.57
C LYS A 93 -1.38 2.85 -15.37
N LEU A 94 -0.82 2.81 -14.17
CA LEU A 94 0.38 2.04 -13.85
C LEU A 94 0.11 1.14 -12.63
N SER A 95 0.66 -0.05 -12.64
CA SER A 95 0.65 -0.91 -11.44
C SER A 95 1.45 -0.25 -10.31
N LEU A 96 1.13 -0.59 -9.06
CA LEU A 96 1.83 -0.05 -7.90
C LEU A 96 3.35 -0.31 -7.96
N ALA A 97 3.76 -1.51 -8.39
CA ALA A 97 5.17 -1.86 -8.56
C ALA A 97 5.87 -0.97 -9.59
N SER A 98 5.20 -0.73 -10.76
CA SER A 98 5.72 0.16 -11.81
C SER A 98 5.83 1.60 -11.34
N LEU A 99 4.85 2.08 -10.55
CA LEU A 99 4.87 3.44 -9.97
C LEU A 99 6.02 3.62 -8.98
N LYS A 100 6.16 2.69 -8.03
CA LYS A 100 7.26 2.71 -7.05
C LYS A 100 8.61 2.64 -7.76
N GLY A 101 8.76 1.74 -8.75
CA GLY A 101 9.97 1.62 -9.55
C GLY A 101 10.33 2.91 -10.28
N ALA A 102 9.36 3.54 -10.94
CA ALA A 102 9.57 4.82 -11.65
C ALA A 102 9.99 5.94 -10.70
N ILE A 103 9.39 6.04 -9.51
CA ILE A 103 9.75 7.05 -8.51
C ILE A 103 11.17 6.83 -7.98
N ILE A 104 11.53 5.60 -7.63
CA ILE A 104 12.88 5.24 -7.13
C ILE A 104 13.93 5.50 -8.20
N ALA A 105 13.66 5.12 -9.45
CA ALA A 105 14.54 5.35 -10.60
C ALA A 105 14.61 6.83 -11.04
N GLY A 106 13.66 7.68 -10.58
CA GLY A 106 13.56 9.06 -11.03
C GLY A 106 13.04 9.21 -12.46
N ASP A 107 12.26 8.25 -12.96
CA ASP A 107 11.72 8.26 -14.33
C ASP A 107 10.53 9.21 -14.47
N VAL A 108 10.86 10.50 -14.56
CA VAL A 108 9.90 11.59 -14.80
C VAL A 108 9.15 11.40 -16.12
N GLY A 109 9.79 10.76 -17.12
CA GLY A 109 9.20 10.52 -18.43
C GLY A 109 8.04 9.52 -18.38
N LEU A 110 8.19 8.43 -17.64
CA LEU A 110 7.13 7.45 -17.44
C LEU A 110 5.98 8.04 -16.61
N LEU A 111 6.29 8.73 -15.52
CA LEU A 111 5.30 9.37 -14.66
C LEU A 111 4.50 10.44 -15.41
N GLY A 112 5.15 11.22 -16.26
CA GLY A 112 4.50 12.27 -17.09
C GLY A 112 3.56 11.72 -18.18
N LYS A 113 3.56 10.41 -18.45
CA LYS A 113 2.58 9.77 -19.34
C LYS A 113 1.23 9.48 -18.66
N CYS A 114 1.15 9.65 -17.34
CA CYS A 114 -0.11 9.49 -16.62
C CYS A 114 -1.02 10.70 -16.87
N PRO A 115 -2.32 10.49 -17.16
CA PRO A 115 -3.26 11.58 -17.38
C PRO A 115 -3.32 12.55 -16.20
N GLY A 116 -3.18 13.82 -16.46
CA GLY A 116 -3.18 14.89 -15.45
C GLY A 116 -1.83 15.15 -14.79
N ILE A 117 -0.79 14.34 -15.06
CA ILE A 117 0.56 14.56 -14.56
C ILE A 117 1.39 15.25 -15.64
N GLY A 118 1.71 16.54 -15.41
CA GLY A 118 2.71 17.26 -16.17
C GLY A 118 4.13 17.03 -15.65
N LYS A 119 5.13 17.47 -16.41
CA LYS A 119 6.55 17.35 -16.05
C LYS A 119 6.84 17.82 -14.62
N LYS A 120 6.34 19.01 -14.24
CA LYS A 120 6.54 19.57 -12.89
C LYS A 120 5.94 18.68 -11.78
N THR A 121 4.77 18.08 -12.01
CA THR A 121 4.13 17.17 -11.04
C THR A 121 4.89 15.85 -10.95
N ALA A 122 5.40 15.33 -12.07
CA ALA A 122 6.23 14.12 -12.09
C ALA A 122 7.57 14.34 -11.34
N GLU A 123 8.22 15.48 -11.53
CA GLU A 123 9.42 15.86 -10.78
C GLU A 123 9.16 15.94 -9.26
N ARG A 124 8.01 16.51 -8.86
CA ARG A 124 7.60 16.56 -7.45
C ARG A 124 7.32 15.19 -6.88
N LEU A 125 6.63 14.31 -7.62
CA LEU A 125 6.41 12.92 -7.21
C LEU A 125 7.73 12.23 -6.86
N VAL A 126 8.74 12.36 -7.72
CA VAL A 126 10.07 11.81 -7.47
C VAL A 126 10.70 12.45 -6.23
N MET A 127 10.72 13.78 -6.16
CA MET A 127 11.40 14.51 -5.08
C MET A 127 10.76 14.25 -3.71
N GLU A 128 9.42 14.22 -3.62
CA GLU A 128 8.71 14.13 -2.34
C GLU A 128 8.51 12.68 -1.86
N LEU A 129 8.59 11.68 -2.77
CA LEU A 129 8.32 10.28 -2.42
C LEU A 129 9.54 9.37 -2.48
N ARG A 130 10.61 9.71 -3.19
CA ARG A 130 11.78 8.84 -3.36
C ARG A 130 12.36 8.38 -2.02
N ASP A 131 12.51 9.29 -1.06
CA ASP A 131 13.10 8.98 0.25
C ASP A 131 12.12 8.24 1.19
N LYS A 132 10.82 8.19 0.81
CA LYS A 132 9.77 7.50 1.57
C LYS A 132 9.49 6.09 1.06
N LEU A 133 10.00 5.77 -0.12
CA LEU A 133 9.87 4.47 -0.75
C LEU A 133 11.19 3.71 -0.59
N ASN A 134 11.21 2.69 0.24
CA ASN A 134 12.36 1.82 0.35
C ASN A 134 12.47 0.90 -0.87
N PRO A 135 13.68 0.63 -1.41
CA PRO A 135 13.88 -0.37 -2.45
C PRO A 135 13.33 -1.77 -2.08
N ALA A 136 13.25 -2.08 -0.78
CA ALA A 136 12.65 -3.30 -0.26
C ALA A 136 11.13 -3.39 -0.47
N ASP A 137 10.44 -2.26 -0.66
CA ASP A 137 8.99 -2.21 -0.92
C ASP A 137 8.61 -2.61 -2.36
N LEU A 138 9.59 -2.80 -3.24
CA LEU A 138 9.39 -3.32 -4.61
C LEU A 138 9.08 -4.83 -4.64
N GLY A 139 9.31 -5.54 -3.53
CA GLY A 139 9.23 -7.01 -3.44
C GLY A 139 7.93 -7.59 -2.88
N HIS A 140 6.96 -6.79 -2.45
CA HIS A 140 5.70 -7.30 -1.92
C HIS A 140 4.58 -7.24 -2.97
N VAL A 141 4.69 -8.09 -4.00
CA VAL A 141 3.52 -8.53 -4.75
C VAL A 141 2.85 -9.60 -3.88
N ALA A 142 1.79 -9.24 -3.17
CA ALA A 142 0.91 -10.25 -2.58
C ALA A 142 0.34 -11.08 -3.72
N PRO A 143 0.53 -12.42 -3.75
CA PRO A 143 0.00 -13.25 -4.82
C PRO A 143 -1.51 -13.34 -4.67
N GLY A 144 -2.25 -12.67 -5.58
CA GLY A 144 -3.55 -13.16 -5.98
C GLY A 144 -3.38 -14.61 -6.46
N LYS A 145 -4.26 -15.52 -6.02
CA LYS A 145 -4.23 -16.95 -6.32
C LYS A 145 -3.97 -17.21 -7.82
N GLY A 146 -2.77 -17.60 -8.13
CA GLY A 146 -2.26 -18.00 -9.42
C GLY A 146 -0.81 -18.42 -9.21
N GLU A 147 -0.52 -19.70 -9.33
CA GLU A 147 0.72 -20.40 -8.98
C GLU A 147 2.03 -19.69 -9.29
N ALA A 148 2.96 -19.90 -8.37
CA ALA A 148 4.29 -19.32 -8.20
C ALA A 148 5.33 -19.78 -9.26
N PRO A 149 6.57 -19.16 -9.24
CA PRO A 149 7.62 -19.85 -8.51
C PRO A 149 8.36 -18.98 -7.49
N ALA A 150 8.67 -19.64 -6.40
CA ALA A 150 9.35 -19.16 -5.23
C ALA A 150 10.77 -18.62 -5.50
N GLY A 151 10.97 -17.36 -5.07
CA GLY A 151 12.24 -16.90 -4.59
C GLY A 151 12.06 -16.53 -3.12
N THR A 152 12.06 -17.53 -2.26
CA THR A 152 11.98 -17.37 -0.80
C THR A 152 13.24 -16.70 -0.29
N LEU A 153 13.10 -15.44 0.18
CA LEU A 153 14.01 -14.96 1.22
C LEU A 153 13.85 -15.88 2.44
N PRO A 154 14.93 -16.27 3.12
CA PRO A 154 14.86 -17.19 4.25
C PRO A 154 13.87 -16.64 5.28
N ALA A 155 12.98 -17.49 5.80
CA ALA A 155 11.93 -17.14 6.77
C ALA A 155 12.45 -16.38 8.02
N GLY A 156 13.75 -16.38 8.25
CA GLY A 156 14.46 -15.65 9.29
C GLY A 156 14.53 -14.15 9.08
N GLU A 157 14.74 -13.67 7.84
CA GLU A 157 14.91 -12.24 7.57
C GLU A 157 13.60 -11.45 7.75
N ASN A 158 12.45 -12.06 7.45
CA ASN A 158 11.16 -11.44 7.70
C ASN A 158 10.91 -11.21 9.19
N LYS A 159 11.24 -12.18 10.05
CA LYS A 159 11.08 -12.07 11.51
C LYS A 159 11.95 -10.97 12.11
N ILE A 160 13.19 -10.85 11.63
CA ILE A 160 14.12 -9.78 12.05
C ILE A 160 13.54 -8.41 11.66
N ARG A 161 13.09 -8.26 10.42
CA ARG A 161 12.51 -7.01 9.92
C ARG A 161 11.27 -6.58 10.70
N ASP A 162 10.35 -7.51 10.95
CA ASP A 162 9.13 -7.25 11.73
C ASP A 162 9.45 -6.83 13.17
N ALA A 163 10.44 -7.46 13.80
CA ALA A 163 10.91 -7.09 15.12
C ALA A 163 11.55 -5.69 15.16
N VAL A 164 12.34 -5.33 14.14
CA VAL A 164 12.94 -3.98 14.01
C VAL A 164 11.86 -2.92 13.82
N LEU A 165 10.86 -3.18 12.99
CA LEU A 165 9.72 -2.28 12.78
C LEU A 165 8.93 -2.06 14.08
N ALA A 166 8.69 -3.11 14.84
CA ALA A 166 7.99 -3.03 16.12
C ALA A 166 8.77 -2.17 17.14
N LEU A 167 10.09 -2.37 17.27
CA LEU A 167 10.92 -1.54 18.15
C LEU A 167 10.98 -0.08 17.71
N THR A 168 11.02 0.16 16.39
CA THR A 168 11.01 1.52 15.85
C THR A 168 9.67 2.21 16.14
N ALA A 169 8.55 1.49 16.07
CA ALA A 169 7.23 1.98 16.45
C ALA A 169 7.13 2.31 17.97
N LEU A 170 7.92 1.63 18.80
CA LEU A 170 8.05 1.91 20.23
C LEU A 170 9.02 3.09 20.54
N GLY A 171 9.58 3.73 19.51
CA GLY A 171 10.41 4.93 19.65
C GLY A 171 11.93 4.68 19.67
N TYR A 172 12.39 3.46 19.43
CA TYR A 172 13.81 3.17 19.29
C TYR A 172 14.35 3.69 17.94
N LYS A 173 15.60 4.15 17.92
CA LYS A 173 16.26 4.51 16.67
C LYS A 173 16.46 3.26 15.80
N ALA A 174 16.21 3.36 14.51
CA ALA A 174 16.27 2.22 13.58
C ALA A 174 17.60 1.45 13.64
N ALA A 175 18.74 2.16 13.77
CA ALA A 175 20.06 1.54 13.88
C ALA A 175 20.24 0.74 15.19
N ASP A 176 19.71 1.25 16.31
CA ASP A 176 19.79 0.57 17.61
C ASP A 176 18.84 -0.63 17.65
N ALA A 177 17.63 -0.49 17.07
CA ALA A 177 16.66 -1.55 16.94
C ALA A 177 17.21 -2.71 16.08
N ASP A 178 17.81 -2.42 14.91
CA ASP A 178 18.42 -3.45 14.05
C ASP A 178 19.53 -4.21 14.77
N LYS A 179 20.42 -3.48 15.46
CA LYS A 179 21.51 -4.08 16.22
C LYS A 179 21.00 -5.00 17.35
N ALA A 180 20.02 -4.53 18.13
CA ALA A 180 19.45 -5.28 19.24
C ALA A 180 18.72 -6.55 18.75
N VAL A 181 17.93 -6.45 17.67
CA VAL A 181 17.22 -7.60 17.09
C VAL A 181 18.18 -8.62 16.50
N ARG A 182 19.26 -8.21 15.82
CA ARG A 182 20.28 -9.14 15.29
C ARG A 182 21.01 -9.86 16.42
N GLN A 183 21.32 -9.19 17.51
CA GLN A 183 21.89 -9.83 18.70
C GLN A 183 20.92 -10.84 19.32
N ALA A 184 19.64 -10.49 19.44
CA ALA A 184 18.59 -11.39 19.91
C ALA A 184 18.45 -12.61 18.99
N TRP A 185 18.51 -12.42 17.68
CA TRP A 185 18.48 -13.49 16.69
C TRP A 185 19.64 -14.49 16.84
N VAL A 186 20.85 -13.98 17.03
CA VAL A 186 22.03 -14.83 17.25
C VAL A 186 21.90 -15.63 18.56
N ALA A 187 21.31 -15.01 19.60
CA ALA A 187 21.13 -15.67 20.90
C ALA A 187 20.01 -16.71 20.93
N LEU A 188 18.90 -16.51 20.19
CA LEU A 188 17.72 -17.36 20.22
C LEU A 188 17.63 -18.35 19.05
N GLY A 189 18.41 -18.14 18.00
CA GLY A 189 18.45 -19.00 16.81
C GLY A 189 17.27 -18.79 15.83
N ALA A 190 17.33 -19.49 14.70
CA ALA A 190 16.40 -19.34 13.56
C ALA A 190 14.95 -19.75 13.84
N SER A 191 14.69 -20.52 14.90
CA SER A 191 13.35 -20.94 15.32
C SER A 191 12.60 -19.89 16.16
N ALA A 192 13.27 -18.80 16.59
CA ALA A 192 12.66 -17.77 17.41
C ALA A 192 11.46 -17.11 16.71
N SER A 193 10.41 -16.82 17.49
CA SER A 193 9.29 -16.00 17.01
C SER A 193 9.65 -14.52 17.05
N THR A 194 8.95 -13.70 16.26
CA THR A 194 9.11 -12.23 16.26
C THR A 194 8.93 -11.65 17.66
N GLU A 195 7.96 -12.15 18.43
CA GLU A 195 7.72 -11.75 19.82
C GLU A 195 8.90 -12.07 20.76
N ALA A 196 9.51 -13.25 20.60
CA ALA A 196 10.68 -13.64 21.40
C ALA A 196 11.88 -12.73 21.07
N LEU A 197 12.06 -12.35 19.82
CA LEU A 197 13.09 -11.41 19.38
C LEU A 197 12.89 -10.04 19.99
N ILE A 198 11.66 -9.51 19.95
CA ILE A 198 11.31 -8.21 20.54
C ILE A 198 11.58 -8.23 22.05
N LYS A 199 11.08 -9.26 22.77
CA LYS A 199 11.32 -9.40 24.22
C LYS A 199 12.80 -9.43 24.56
N LYS A 200 13.60 -10.19 23.80
CA LYS A 200 15.03 -10.32 24.03
C LYS A 200 15.80 -9.05 23.67
N ALA A 201 15.32 -8.28 22.72
CA ALA A 201 15.94 -7.01 22.32
C ALA A 201 15.62 -5.86 23.30
N LEU A 202 14.55 -5.99 24.09
CA LEU A 202 14.15 -5.02 25.11
C LEU A 202 14.85 -5.23 26.46
N GLY A 203 15.52 -6.33 26.68
CA GLY A 203 16.21 -6.71 27.93
C GLY A 203 15.87 -8.13 28.32
#